data_5f95f4c612bd9b73e1121cf6732394ee
#
_entry.id   5f95f4c612bd9b73e1121cf6732394ee
#
_cell.length_a   1.000
_cell.length_b   1.000
_cell.length_c   1.000
_cell.angle_alpha   90.00
_cell.angle_beta   90.00
_cell.angle_gamma   90.00
#
_symmetry.space_group_name_H-M   'P 1'
#
loop_
_entity.id
_entity.type
_entity.pdbx_description
1 polymer ?
#
loop_
_entity_poly.entity_id
_entity_poly.type
_entity_poly.pdbx_seq_one_letter_code
_entity_poly.pdbx_strand_id
1 'polypeptide(L)'
;MGAYSLSDLSADVQRLVDVHDDIRKRTRAIEPYLRRWMDAPDLTDAQRAPCDGRACGHLLHTAADGSFFIISVVFPPGTSSGVHYHGAWGVIGVLAGVDEETKYSRAEGPAEPGAGESCELAQTAKLHFPPGSVTYLLPPEQGYHRVRAVGEEAGVSLHILGGTPETHPHLLCHPESRTLVDFPMAALLDQVPPGT
;
A
#
# COMPACT_ATOMS: atom_id res chain seq x y z
N MET A 1 -24.90 17.58 6.06
CA MET A 1 -23.57 17.51 5.42
C MET A 1 -23.46 16.13 4.83
N GLY A 2 -23.02 15.99 3.56
CA GLY A 2 -22.77 14.68 2.95
C GLY A 2 -21.68 13.91 3.68
N ALA A 3 -21.63 12.57 3.50
CA ALA A 3 -20.53 11.75 3.97
C ALA A 3 -19.22 12.19 3.29
N TYR A 4 -18.09 12.04 3.97
CA TYR A 4 -16.76 12.35 3.43
C TYR A 4 -16.35 11.24 2.45
N SER A 5 -16.30 11.59 1.18
CA SER A 5 -16.12 10.63 0.08
C SER A 5 -14.65 10.39 -0.28
N LEU A 6 -14.38 9.36 -1.12
CA LEU A 6 -13.07 9.12 -1.72
C LEU A 6 -12.59 10.34 -2.53
N SER A 7 -13.51 11.04 -3.21
CA SER A 7 -13.19 12.27 -3.93
C SER A 7 -12.73 13.39 -3.00
N ASP A 8 -13.37 13.54 -1.82
CA ASP A 8 -12.94 14.51 -0.81
C ASP A 8 -11.57 14.15 -0.24
N LEU A 9 -11.33 12.86 0.05
CA LEU A 9 -10.04 12.36 0.49
C LEU A 9 -8.95 12.65 -0.55
N SER A 10 -9.21 12.35 -1.82
CA SER A 10 -8.25 12.59 -2.92
C SER A 10 -7.88 14.07 -3.04
N ALA A 11 -8.86 14.98 -2.93
CA ALA A 11 -8.62 16.42 -2.97
C ALA A 11 -7.78 16.90 -1.77
N ASP A 12 -8.06 16.39 -0.55
CA ASP A 12 -7.27 16.72 0.62
C ASP A 12 -5.85 16.16 0.54
N VAL A 13 -5.68 14.93 0.02
CA VAL A 13 -4.35 14.32 -0.21
C VAL A 13 -3.55 15.16 -1.21
N GLN A 14 -4.14 15.58 -2.34
CA GLN A 14 -3.47 16.45 -3.32
C GLN A 14 -2.93 17.71 -2.66
N ARG A 15 -3.79 18.42 -1.93
CA ARG A 15 -3.39 19.65 -1.20
C ARG A 15 -2.24 19.41 -0.23
N LEU A 16 -2.21 18.26 0.46
CA LEU A 16 -1.15 17.92 1.42
C LEU A 16 0.15 17.52 0.73
N VAL A 17 0.06 16.86 -0.44
CA VAL A 17 1.21 16.55 -1.28
C VAL A 17 1.85 17.84 -1.80
N ASP A 18 1.06 18.81 -2.23
CA ASP A 18 1.53 20.11 -2.74
C ASP A 18 2.26 20.95 -1.67
N VAL A 19 1.88 20.79 -0.40
CA VAL A 19 2.40 21.62 0.71
C VAL A 19 3.59 20.96 1.44
N HIS A 20 3.70 19.66 1.43
CA HIS A 20 4.71 18.93 2.21
C HIS A 20 5.69 18.16 1.32
N ASP A 21 6.93 18.64 1.18
CA ASP A 21 8.01 17.91 0.51
C ASP A 21 8.56 16.75 1.36
N ASP A 22 8.60 16.92 2.68
CA ASP A 22 9.07 15.91 3.62
C ASP A 22 8.03 14.76 3.75
N ILE A 23 8.43 13.53 3.42
CA ILE A 23 7.53 12.37 3.39
C ILE A 23 6.96 12.03 4.77
N ARG A 24 7.69 12.25 5.86
CA ARG A 24 7.21 11.99 7.23
C ARG A 24 6.16 12.99 7.66
N LYS A 25 6.33 14.26 7.30
CA LYS A 25 5.32 15.30 7.54
C LYS A 25 4.08 15.06 6.68
N ARG A 26 4.27 14.74 5.40
CA ARG A 26 3.21 14.43 4.44
C ARG A 26 2.33 13.28 4.94
N THR A 27 2.92 12.13 5.23
CA THR A 27 2.17 10.94 5.66
C THR A 27 1.41 11.16 6.95
N ARG A 28 1.99 11.86 7.92
CA ARG A 28 1.31 12.24 9.17
C ARG A 28 0.17 13.23 8.96
N ALA A 29 0.31 14.16 8.01
CA ALA A 29 -0.73 15.12 7.68
C ALA A 29 -1.91 14.45 6.96
N ILE A 30 -1.68 13.39 6.17
CA ILE A 30 -2.70 12.61 5.46
C ILE A 30 -3.52 11.74 6.43
N GLU A 31 -2.90 11.18 7.47
CA GLU A 31 -3.56 10.22 8.36
C GLU A 31 -4.93 10.65 8.89
N PRO A 32 -5.15 11.89 9.41
CA PRO A 32 -6.46 12.28 9.93
C PRO A 32 -7.59 12.24 8.89
N TYR A 33 -7.26 12.53 7.63
CA TYR A 33 -8.20 12.50 6.52
C TYR A 33 -8.52 11.07 6.09
N LEU A 34 -7.51 10.20 6.06
CA LEU A 34 -7.70 8.77 5.84
C LEU A 34 -8.58 8.17 6.94
N ARG A 35 -8.32 8.45 8.22
CA ARG A 35 -9.16 7.97 9.33
C ARG A 35 -10.60 8.44 9.19
N ARG A 36 -10.82 9.72 8.86
CA ARG A 36 -12.16 10.25 8.62
C ARG A 36 -12.90 9.53 7.51
N TRP A 37 -12.19 9.17 6.42
CA TRP A 37 -12.78 8.41 5.33
C TRP A 37 -13.07 6.96 5.76
N MET A 38 -12.22 6.37 6.57
CA MET A 38 -12.39 5.00 7.08
C MET A 38 -13.63 4.84 7.99
N ASP A 39 -14.14 5.92 8.60
CA ASP A 39 -15.35 5.87 9.42
C ASP A 39 -16.61 5.51 8.59
N ALA A 40 -16.65 5.87 7.30
CA ALA A 40 -17.74 5.55 6.38
C ALA A 40 -17.21 5.41 4.92
N PRO A 41 -16.42 4.36 4.62
CA PRO A 41 -15.77 4.22 3.35
C PRO A 41 -16.76 3.90 2.23
N ASP A 42 -16.70 4.67 1.14
CA ASP A 42 -17.57 4.57 -0.03
C ASP A 42 -17.05 3.59 -1.12
N LEU A 43 -16.45 2.47 -0.70
CA LEU A 43 -16.05 1.38 -1.59
C LEU A 43 -17.24 0.50 -1.96
N THR A 44 -17.30 0.09 -3.22
CA THR A 44 -18.22 -0.94 -3.69
C THR A 44 -17.85 -2.33 -3.17
N ASP A 45 -18.76 -3.29 -3.23
CA ASP A 45 -18.48 -4.68 -2.85
C ASP A 45 -17.36 -5.29 -3.72
N ALA A 46 -17.33 -4.96 -5.03
CA ALA A 46 -16.27 -5.41 -5.94
C ALA A 46 -14.88 -4.89 -5.50
N GLN A 47 -14.79 -3.65 -5.03
CA GLN A 47 -13.53 -3.06 -4.55
C GLN A 47 -13.08 -3.60 -3.18
N ARG A 48 -13.88 -4.44 -2.55
CA ARG A 48 -13.59 -5.13 -1.29
C ARG A 48 -13.42 -6.65 -1.48
N ALA A 49 -13.60 -7.13 -2.70
CA ALA A 49 -13.52 -8.55 -3.03
C ALA A 49 -12.16 -8.94 -3.60
N PRO A 50 -11.65 -10.15 -3.30
CA PRO A 50 -10.44 -10.66 -3.93
C PRO A 50 -10.70 -10.98 -5.42
N CYS A 51 -9.68 -10.86 -6.25
CA CYS A 51 -9.74 -11.17 -7.67
C CYS A 51 -9.53 -12.67 -7.89
N ASP A 52 -10.54 -13.38 -8.33
CA ASP A 52 -10.47 -14.84 -8.56
C ASP A 52 -9.88 -15.63 -7.37
N GLY A 53 -10.21 -15.22 -6.14
CA GLY A 53 -9.69 -15.83 -4.92
C GLY A 53 -8.21 -15.56 -4.63
N ARG A 54 -7.58 -14.63 -5.34
CA ARG A 54 -6.19 -14.19 -5.14
C ARG A 54 -6.13 -12.80 -4.52
N ALA A 55 -4.99 -12.47 -3.92
CA ALA A 55 -4.69 -11.10 -3.51
C ALA A 55 -4.62 -10.19 -4.74
N CYS A 56 -5.25 -9.04 -4.67
CA CYS A 56 -5.25 -8.05 -5.74
C CYS A 56 -5.45 -6.62 -5.23
N GLY A 57 -5.18 -5.65 -6.09
CA GLY A 57 -5.47 -4.24 -5.89
C GLY A 57 -6.54 -3.74 -6.86
N HIS A 58 -7.41 -2.87 -6.39
CA HIS A 58 -8.37 -2.15 -7.23
C HIS A 58 -7.98 -0.68 -7.28
N LEU A 59 -7.67 -0.17 -8.48
CA LEU A 59 -7.33 1.24 -8.66
C LEU A 59 -8.58 2.10 -8.44
N LEU A 60 -8.48 3.05 -7.51
CA LEU A 60 -9.60 3.93 -7.13
C LEU A 60 -9.38 5.36 -7.62
N HIS A 61 -8.13 5.82 -7.63
CA HIS A 61 -7.77 7.18 -8.03
C HIS A 61 -6.31 7.25 -8.46
N THR A 62 -6.02 8.09 -9.45
CA THR A 62 -4.67 8.53 -9.81
C THR A 62 -4.68 10.05 -9.93
N ALA A 63 -3.79 10.73 -9.22
CA ALA A 63 -3.63 12.17 -9.32
C ALA A 63 -3.26 12.58 -10.74
N ALA A 64 -3.84 13.68 -11.25
CA ALA A 64 -3.64 14.13 -12.64
C ALA A 64 -2.18 14.50 -12.95
N ASP A 65 -1.42 14.92 -11.93
CA ASP A 65 0.01 15.24 -12.01
C ASP A 65 0.92 14.03 -11.75
N GLY A 66 0.34 12.84 -11.47
CA GLY A 66 1.07 11.62 -11.15
C GLY A 66 1.76 11.62 -9.79
N SER A 67 1.41 12.53 -8.89
CA SER A 67 2.07 12.67 -7.58
C SER A 67 1.69 11.57 -6.58
N PHE A 68 0.49 10.97 -6.72
CA PHE A 68 0.03 9.84 -5.91
C PHE A 68 -1.10 9.06 -6.61
N PHE A 69 -1.36 7.87 -6.11
CA PHE A 69 -2.54 7.08 -6.45
C PHE A 69 -3.13 6.40 -5.22
N ILE A 70 -4.39 5.97 -5.32
CA ILE A 70 -5.11 5.28 -4.26
C ILE A 70 -5.61 3.94 -4.79
N ILE A 71 -5.36 2.88 -4.02
CA ILE A 71 -5.85 1.53 -4.31
C ILE A 71 -6.50 0.92 -3.07
N SER A 72 -7.53 0.10 -3.29
CA SER A 72 -7.97 -0.89 -2.31
C SER A 72 -7.18 -2.17 -2.55
N VAL A 73 -6.58 -2.73 -1.50
CA VAL A 73 -5.87 -4.00 -1.57
C VAL A 73 -6.63 -5.04 -0.77
N VAL A 74 -6.83 -6.20 -1.37
CA VAL A 74 -7.59 -7.31 -0.76
C VAL A 74 -6.71 -8.55 -0.70
N PHE A 75 -6.56 -9.08 0.51
CA PHE A 75 -5.88 -10.35 0.77
C PHE A 75 -6.88 -11.40 1.25
N PRO A 76 -7.13 -12.48 0.48
CA PRO A 76 -7.87 -13.64 1.01
C PRO A 76 -7.23 -14.18 2.29
N PRO A 77 -8.01 -14.85 3.17
CA PRO A 77 -7.50 -15.42 4.40
C PRO A 77 -6.26 -16.29 4.18
N GLY A 78 -5.21 -16.05 4.98
CA GLY A 78 -3.96 -16.81 4.93
C GLY A 78 -3.01 -16.46 3.77
N THR A 79 -3.41 -15.59 2.84
CA THR A 79 -2.54 -15.17 1.73
C THR A 79 -1.56 -14.06 2.18
N SER A 80 -0.50 -13.86 1.40
CA SER A 80 0.57 -12.91 1.70
C SER A 80 1.09 -12.25 0.43
N SER A 81 1.56 -11.01 0.56
CA SER A 81 2.20 -10.25 -0.52
C SER A 81 3.57 -10.78 -0.95
N GLY A 82 4.17 -11.70 -0.16
CA GLY A 82 5.61 -11.91 -0.23
C GLY A 82 6.40 -10.74 0.41
N VAL A 83 7.72 -10.87 0.51
CA VAL A 83 8.57 -9.76 0.97
C VAL A 83 8.85 -8.84 -0.20
N HIS A 84 8.54 -7.56 -0.04
CA HIS A 84 8.69 -6.58 -1.11
C HIS A 84 9.18 -5.22 -0.57
N TYR A 85 9.59 -4.37 -1.48
CA TYR A 85 10.09 -3.02 -1.21
C TYR A 85 9.26 -1.99 -1.94
N HIS A 86 8.92 -0.91 -1.23
CA HIS A 86 8.36 0.31 -1.80
C HIS A 86 9.40 1.43 -1.75
N GLY A 87 9.76 1.97 -2.91
CA GLY A 87 10.70 3.08 -3.04
C GLY A 87 10.05 4.46 -2.93
N ALA A 88 8.74 4.52 -2.72
CA ALA A 88 8.00 5.76 -2.50
C ALA A 88 7.17 5.69 -1.21
N TRP A 89 6.77 6.87 -0.72
CA TRP A 89 5.97 6.99 0.50
C TRP A 89 4.59 6.34 0.36
N GLY A 90 4.02 5.92 1.50
CA GLY A 90 2.65 5.43 1.57
C GLY A 90 2.00 5.65 2.92
N VAL A 91 0.67 5.75 2.89
CA VAL A 91 -0.21 5.71 4.08
C VAL A 91 -1.25 4.62 3.84
N ILE A 92 -1.33 3.67 4.76
CA ILE A 92 -2.17 2.48 4.62
C ILE A 92 -3.16 2.44 5.78
N GLY A 93 -4.46 2.32 5.47
CA GLY A 93 -5.53 2.17 6.45
C GLY A 93 -6.20 0.81 6.32
N VAL A 94 -6.29 0.04 7.41
CA VAL A 94 -6.95 -1.28 7.44
C VAL A 94 -8.45 -1.11 7.68
N LEU A 95 -9.27 -1.65 6.76
CA LEU A 95 -10.72 -1.51 6.75
C LEU A 95 -11.44 -2.75 7.29
N ALA A 96 -10.92 -3.95 6.98
CA ALA A 96 -11.49 -5.22 7.40
C ALA A 96 -10.40 -6.28 7.57
N GLY A 97 -10.71 -7.34 8.33
CA GLY A 97 -9.75 -8.39 8.67
C GLY A 97 -8.63 -7.89 9.56
N VAL A 98 -7.57 -8.66 9.67
CA VAL A 98 -6.35 -8.29 10.41
C VAL A 98 -5.16 -8.49 9.49
N ASP A 99 -4.38 -7.42 9.27
CA ASP A 99 -3.12 -7.47 8.55
C ASP A 99 -1.97 -7.72 9.53
N GLU A 100 -1.25 -8.83 9.33
CA GLU A 100 0.04 -9.07 9.96
C GLU A 100 1.13 -8.48 9.07
N GLU A 101 1.75 -7.39 9.50
CA GLU A 101 2.87 -6.77 8.80
C GLU A 101 4.19 -7.21 9.45
N THR A 102 5.09 -7.78 8.65
CA THR A 102 6.47 -8.04 9.05
C THR A 102 7.36 -7.03 8.35
N LYS A 103 8.08 -6.21 9.12
CA LYS A 103 9.04 -5.22 8.62
C LYS A 103 10.45 -5.79 8.59
N TYR A 104 11.23 -5.36 7.61
CA TYR A 104 12.60 -5.80 7.43
C TYR A 104 13.54 -4.61 7.22
N SER A 105 14.80 -4.80 7.57
CA SER A 105 15.90 -3.93 7.19
C SER A 105 16.93 -4.69 6.38
N ARG A 106 17.63 -3.99 5.51
CA ARG A 106 18.78 -4.47 4.78
C ARG A 106 20.04 -4.07 5.54
N ALA A 107 20.95 -5.03 5.77
CA ALA A 107 22.19 -4.76 6.52
C ALA A 107 23.21 -3.99 5.67
N GLU A 108 23.27 -4.29 4.37
CA GLU A 108 24.25 -3.71 3.44
C GLU A 108 23.58 -3.42 2.09
N GLY A 109 24.11 -2.43 1.38
CA GLY A 109 23.67 -2.06 0.05
C GLY A 109 23.23 -0.61 -0.06
N PRO A 110 22.85 -0.15 -1.26
CA PRO A 110 22.40 1.23 -1.47
C PRO A 110 21.09 1.51 -0.75
N ALA A 111 20.87 2.79 -0.41
CA ALA A 111 19.64 3.25 0.22
C ALA A 111 18.40 2.99 -0.69
N GLU A 112 18.59 3.13 -2.01
CA GLU A 112 17.60 2.82 -3.02
C GLU A 112 18.04 1.56 -3.78
N PRO A 113 17.44 0.40 -3.47
CA PRO A 113 17.80 -0.86 -4.12
C PRO A 113 17.27 -0.94 -5.54
N GLY A 114 17.96 -1.74 -6.37
CA GLY A 114 17.56 -2.05 -7.74
C GLY A 114 17.31 -3.55 -7.98
N ALA A 115 16.69 -3.87 -9.11
CA ALA A 115 16.52 -5.24 -9.54
C ALA A 115 17.88 -5.93 -9.75
N GLY A 116 17.95 -7.22 -9.40
CA GLY A 116 19.18 -8.03 -9.45
C GLY A 116 20.03 -7.99 -8.18
N GLU A 117 19.75 -7.04 -7.26
CA GLU A 117 20.48 -6.98 -6.00
C GLU A 117 20.00 -8.04 -5.00
N SER A 118 20.90 -8.45 -4.08
CA SER A 118 20.56 -9.37 -3.00
C SER A 118 19.46 -8.83 -2.10
N CYS A 119 18.51 -9.66 -1.71
CA CYS A 119 17.52 -9.37 -0.70
C CYS A 119 17.82 -10.09 0.63
N GLU A 120 19.04 -9.98 1.12
CA GLU A 120 19.39 -10.41 2.47
C GLU A 120 18.83 -9.40 3.49
N LEU A 121 17.76 -9.81 4.14
CA LEU A 121 16.96 -8.95 5.00
C LEU A 121 16.87 -9.53 6.40
N ALA A 122 17.01 -8.66 7.41
CA ALA A 122 16.76 -8.98 8.80
C ALA A 122 15.35 -8.49 9.20
N GLN A 123 14.57 -9.35 9.84
CA GLN A 123 13.29 -8.95 10.42
C GLN A 123 13.52 -7.97 11.57
N THR A 124 12.84 -6.83 11.53
CA THR A 124 12.93 -5.78 12.55
C THR A 124 11.70 -5.68 13.43
N ALA A 125 10.52 -5.97 12.86
CA ALA A 125 9.27 -5.95 13.61
C ALA A 125 8.26 -6.94 13.00
N LYS A 126 7.31 -7.36 13.84
CA LYS A 126 6.11 -8.07 13.44
C LYS A 126 4.93 -7.47 14.19
N LEU A 127 3.98 -6.93 13.46
CA LEU A 127 2.89 -6.11 13.97
C LEU A 127 1.56 -6.65 13.45
N HIS A 128 0.48 -6.45 14.22
CA HIS A 128 -0.87 -6.78 13.80
C HIS A 128 -1.69 -5.50 13.76
N PHE A 129 -2.35 -5.29 12.64
CA PHE A 129 -3.17 -4.13 12.37
C PHE A 129 -4.64 -4.55 12.20
N PRO A 130 -5.47 -4.43 13.26
CA PRO A 130 -6.91 -4.63 13.15
C PRO A 130 -7.57 -3.47 12.37
N PRO A 131 -8.87 -3.62 12.00
CA PRO A 131 -9.63 -2.53 11.38
C PRO A 131 -9.53 -1.22 12.16
N GLY A 132 -9.40 -0.10 11.45
CA GLY A 132 -9.16 1.23 12.01
C GLY A 132 -7.67 1.57 12.23
N SER A 133 -6.75 0.62 12.03
CA SER A 133 -5.31 0.87 12.12
C SER A 133 -4.80 1.65 10.92
N VAL A 134 -3.73 2.46 11.14
CA VAL A 134 -2.99 3.13 10.06
C VAL A 134 -1.50 2.82 10.21
N THR A 135 -0.83 2.51 9.11
CA THR A 135 0.63 2.30 9.03
C THR A 135 1.21 3.10 7.86
N TYR A 136 2.56 3.20 7.81
CA TYR A 136 3.26 4.03 6.84
C TYR A 136 4.38 3.27 6.14
N LEU A 137 4.60 3.65 4.89
CA LEU A 137 5.80 3.33 4.12
C LEU A 137 6.67 4.58 4.08
N LEU A 138 7.87 4.49 4.64
CA LEU A 138 8.82 5.59 4.78
C LEU A 138 10.19 5.14 4.25
N PRO A 139 10.35 4.95 2.92
CA PRO A 139 11.62 4.59 2.36
C PRO A 139 12.68 5.69 2.59
N PRO A 140 13.99 5.33 2.56
CA PRO A 140 14.49 3.96 2.36
C PRO A 140 14.41 3.07 3.59
N GLU A 141 14.30 3.62 4.82
CA GLU A 141 14.48 2.87 6.07
C GLU A 141 13.33 1.91 6.37
N GLN A 142 12.12 2.22 5.92
CA GLN A 142 10.91 1.45 6.16
C GLN A 142 10.19 1.07 4.86
N GLY A 143 10.96 0.74 3.82
CA GLY A 143 10.43 0.33 2.52
C GLY A 143 10.20 -1.18 2.42
N TYR A 144 10.92 -2.02 3.16
CA TYR A 144 10.80 -3.48 3.10
C TYR A 144 9.77 -4.02 4.07
N HIS A 145 8.77 -4.70 3.55
CA HIS A 145 7.80 -5.40 4.39
C HIS A 145 7.16 -6.62 3.70
N ARG A 146 6.40 -7.37 4.47
CA ARG A 146 5.48 -8.40 4.02
C ARG A 146 4.17 -8.20 4.75
N VAL A 147 3.07 -8.23 4.02
CA VAL A 147 1.71 -8.22 4.59
C VAL A 147 1.08 -9.60 4.41
N ARG A 148 0.36 -10.06 5.43
CA ARG A 148 -0.40 -11.31 5.41
C ARG A 148 -1.75 -11.09 6.07
N ALA A 149 -2.84 -11.53 5.43
CA ALA A 149 -4.13 -11.61 6.10
C ALA A 149 -4.12 -12.77 7.10
N VAL A 150 -4.42 -12.47 8.37
CA VAL A 150 -4.52 -13.47 9.45
C VAL A 150 -5.95 -13.55 9.97
N GLY A 151 -6.37 -14.78 10.35
CA GLY A 151 -7.74 -15.05 10.75
C GLY A 151 -8.57 -15.62 9.60
N GLU A 152 -9.89 -15.58 9.76
CA GLU A 152 -10.86 -16.22 8.85
C GLU A 152 -11.44 -15.23 7.82
N GLU A 153 -11.24 -13.93 8.04
CA GLU A 153 -11.73 -12.87 7.15
C GLU A 153 -10.66 -12.39 6.19
N ALA A 154 -11.07 -11.91 5.02
CA ALA A 154 -10.16 -11.25 4.10
C ALA A 154 -9.66 -9.93 4.69
N GLY A 155 -8.37 -9.67 4.57
CA GLY A 155 -7.80 -8.35 4.82
C GLY A 155 -8.19 -7.40 3.70
N VAL A 156 -8.75 -6.23 4.06
CA VAL A 156 -9.05 -5.13 3.13
C VAL A 156 -8.40 -3.88 3.65
N SER A 157 -7.54 -3.27 2.85
CA SER A 157 -6.85 -2.03 3.22
C SER A 157 -6.86 -1.00 2.09
N LEU A 158 -6.92 0.28 2.44
CA LEU A 158 -6.73 1.39 1.51
C LEU A 158 -5.27 1.82 1.54
N HIS A 159 -4.64 1.91 0.37
CA HIS A 159 -3.28 2.38 0.21
C HIS A 159 -3.27 3.70 -0.57
N ILE A 160 -2.68 4.74 0.01
CA ILE A 160 -2.38 6.01 -0.65
C ILE A 160 -0.87 6.00 -0.87
N LEU A 161 -0.43 5.95 -2.13
CA LEU A 161 0.97 5.70 -2.51
C LEU A 161 1.50 6.81 -3.41
N GLY A 162 2.76 7.20 -3.23
CA GLY A 162 3.42 8.19 -4.08
C GLY A 162 3.71 7.67 -5.49
N GLY A 163 3.59 8.52 -6.49
CA GLY A 163 3.76 8.18 -7.91
C GLY A 163 2.47 7.73 -8.59
N THR A 164 2.61 6.93 -9.64
CA THR A 164 1.50 6.23 -10.32
C THR A 164 1.69 4.72 -10.22
N PRO A 165 0.71 3.88 -10.54
CA PRO A 165 0.91 2.42 -10.56
C PRO A 165 2.10 1.95 -11.41
N GLU A 166 2.42 2.70 -12.47
CA GLU A 166 3.52 2.40 -13.41
C GLU A 166 4.87 2.92 -12.91
N THR A 167 4.88 4.03 -12.20
CA THR A 167 6.12 4.72 -11.78
C THR A 167 6.49 4.48 -10.32
N HIS A 168 5.57 3.91 -9.50
CA HIS A 168 5.85 3.59 -8.10
C HIS A 168 6.94 2.52 -8.01
N PRO A 169 8.13 2.83 -7.45
CA PRO A 169 9.20 1.85 -7.36
C PRO A 169 8.78 0.71 -6.43
N HIS A 170 8.62 -0.48 -6.99
CA HIS A 170 8.19 -1.67 -6.26
C HIS A 170 8.99 -2.90 -6.69
N LEU A 171 9.66 -3.52 -5.74
CA LEU A 171 10.50 -4.68 -5.95
C LEU A 171 10.02 -5.85 -5.08
N LEU A 172 10.00 -7.04 -5.64
CA LEU A 172 9.70 -8.27 -4.92
C LEU A 172 11.00 -9.01 -4.60
N CYS A 173 11.15 -9.50 -3.38
CA CYS A 173 12.22 -10.44 -3.03
C CYS A 173 11.85 -11.83 -3.53
N HIS A 174 12.53 -12.29 -4.58
CA HIS A 174 12.29 -13.61 -5.15
C HIS A 174 12.75 -14.71 -4.16
N PRO A 175 11.90 -15.64 -3.78
CA PRO A 175 12.18 -16.55 -2.66
C PRO A 175 13.33 -17.53 -2.94
N GLU A 176 13.50 -17.95 -4.19
CA GLU A 176 14.53 -18.94 -4.55
C GLU A 176 15.88 -18.30 -4.81
N SER A 177 15.93 -17.25 -5.65
CA SER A 177 17.19 -16.58 -5.99
C SER A 177 17.67 -15.63 -4.91
N ARG A 178 16.80 -15.23 -3.98
CA ARG A 178 17.06 -14.22 -2.95
C ARG A 178 17.58 -12.90 -3.54
N THR A 179 17.05 -12.54 -4.70
CA THR A 179 17.33 -11.28 -5.38
C THR A 179 16.06 -10.46 -5.52
N LEU A 180 16.23 -9.16 -5.62
CA LEU A 180 15.14 -8.24 -5.91
C LEU A 180 14.80 -8.31 -7.39
N VAL A 181 13.51 -8.37 -7.70
CA VAL A 181 12.98 -8.34 -9.07
C VAL A 181 11.96 -7.22 -9.19
N ASP A 182 11.94 -6.56 -10.35
CA ASP A 182 10.90 -5.58 -10.64
C ASP A 182 9.52 -6.24 -10.58
N PHE A 183 8.63 -5.61 -9.86
CA PHE A 183 7.24 -6.05 -9.75
C PHE A 183 6.34 -4.81 -9.77
N PRO A 184 6.02 -4.27 -10.95
CA PRO A 184 5.26 -3.03 -11.06
C PRO A 184 3.90 -3.14 -10.38
N MET A 185 3.50 -2.12 -9.63
CA MET A 185 2.22 -2.09 -8.93
C MET A 185 1.04 -2.32 -9.88
N ALA A 186 1.16 -1.88 -11.14
CA ALA A 186 0.18 -2.15 -12.17
C ALA A 186 -0.09 -3.66 -12.41
N ALA A 187 0.87 -4.54 -12.10
CA ALA A 187 0.67 -5.99 -12.22
C ALA A 187 -0.18 -6.59 -11.09
N LEU A 188 -0.35 -5.86 -9.98
CA LEU A 188 -1.24 -6.25 -8.86
C LEU A 188 -2.68 -5.78 -9.07
N LEU A 189 -2.87 -4.80 -9.96
CA LEU A 189 -4.19 -4.22 -10.18
C LEU A 189 -5.05 -5.16 -11.00
N ASP A 190 -6.28 -5.35 -10.55
CA ASP A 190 -7.29 -5.97 -11.39
C ASP A 190 -7.54 -5.10 -12.61
N GLN A 191 -7.44 -5.68 -13.80
CA GLN A 191 -7.69 -4.99 -15.06
C GLN A 191 -9.21 -4.85 -15.32
N VAL A 192 -9.92 -4.25 -14.37
CA VAL A 192 -11.28 -3.78 -14.63
C VAL A 192 -11.15 -2.49 -15.42
N PRO A 193 -11.67 -2.42 -16.68
CA PRO A 193 -11.64 -1.18 -17.43
C PRO A 193 -12.34 -0.08 -16.63
N PRO A 194 -11.82 1.16 -16.63
CA PRO A 194 -12.50 2.27 -15.99
C PRO A 194 -13.83 2.51 -16.70
N GLY A 195 -14.93 2.36 -15.97
CA GLY A 195 -16.27 2.78 -16.38
C GLY A 195 -17.04 1.79 -17.27
N THR A 196 -17.72 0.87 -16.64
CA THR A 196 -19.02 0.35 -17.12
C THR A 196 -20.09 0.65 -16.09
#